data_a993575b9afa531de7d837992d911592
#
_entry.id   a993575b9afa531de7d837992d911592
#
_cell.length_a   1.000
_cell.length_b   1.000
_cell.length_c   1.000
_cell.angle_alpha   90.00
_cell.angle_beta   90.00
_cell.angle_gamma   90.00
#
_symmetry.space_group_name_H-M   'P 1'
#
loop_
_entity.id
_entity.type
_entity.pdbx_description
1 polymer ?
#
loop_
_entity_poly.entity_id
_entity_poly.type
_entity_poly.pdbx_seq_one_letter_code
_entity_poly.pdbx_strand_id
1 'polypeptide(L)'
;MSQPISSNIMRPTTLPQIEARIAKWSHVCYQRHSHDEFSFGIIDSGMARYDNHVRQHQIGRGDVVTINPADMHSCNPHQGEWSYRMLFVDTLWMGQMQQEVLGRRQMDYYAFIADFERRTDFSVQFEQLFAALMQEQDALSAHTLMYEFIERLYTPSARVTDGSLLATQRKRAPDYLLRARERLFDEIDQSIGLDALANEVGVSPYHLIRTFKQYFGLSPHAYLMDERIKRAKQLLKQGETIVDTSLALGFADQAHFQRSFKSRIALTPKKYQSFFTL
;
A
#
# COMPACT_ATOMS: atom_id res chain seq x y z
N MET A 1 10.92 -30.41 6.92
CA MET A 1 10.32 -30.13 5.61
C MET A 1 9.82 -28.71 5.66
N SER A 2 10.38 -27.81 4.84
CA SER A 2 9.89 -26.43 4.72
C SER A 2 8.48 -26.43 4.13
N GLN A 3 7.55 -25.71 4.75
CA GLN A 3 6.19 -25.58 4.23
C GLN A 3 6.21 -24.78 2.91
N PRO A 4 5.32 -25.07 1.95
CA PRO A 4 5.33 -24.38 0.69
C PRO A 4 4.95 -22.91 0.87
N ILE A 5 5.78 -22.00 0.33
CA ILE A 5 5.51 -20.57 0.27
C ILE A 5 4.22 -20.38 -0.55
N SER A 6 3.22 -19.75 0.03
CA SER A 6 2.00 -19.40 -0.67
C SER A 6 1.68 -17.91 -0.54
N SER A 7 1.26 -17.30 -1.65
CA SER A 7 0.68 -15.96 -1.66
C SER A 7 -0.60 -16.03 -2.47
N ASN A 8 -1.70 -15.60 -1.88
CA ASN A 8 -3.01 -15.58 -2.50
C ASN A 8 -3.62 -14.19 -2.39
N ILE A 9 -4.36 -13.80 -3.43
CA ILE A 9 -5.17 -12.58 -3.45
C ILE A 9 -6.61 -13.02 -3.66
N MET A 10 -7.52 -12.45 -2.90
CA MET A 10 -8.94 -12.74 -2.96
C MET A 10 -9.72 -11.42 -2.94
N ARG A 11 -10.85 -11.40 -3.61
CA ARG A 11 -11.80 -10.29 -3.57
C ARG A 11 -13.10 -10.81 -2.98
N PRO A 12 -13.43 -10.46 -1.72
CA PRO A 12 -14.68 -10.89 -1.11
C PRO A 12 -15.87 -10.40 -1.92
N THR A 13 -16.84 -11.27 -2.20
CA THR A 13 -18.07 -10.89 -2.93
C THR A 13 -18.97 -10.00 -2.10
N THR A 14 -18.92 -10.13 -0.78
CA THR A 14 -19.70 -9.33 0.19
C THR A 14 -19.25 -7.88 0.25
N LEU A 15 -17.94 -7.61 0.09
CA LEU A 15 -17.34 -6.27 0.08
C LEU A 15 -16.34 -6.15 -1.08
N PRO A 16 -16.81 -5.96 -2.32
CA PRO A 16 -15.95 -5.95 -3.51
C PRO A 16 -14.98 -4.76 -3.56
N GLN A 17 -15.11 -3.78 -2.67
CA GLN A 17 -14.18 -2.67 -2.47
C GLN A 17 -12.92 -3.08 -1.71
N ILE A 18 -12.85 -4.33 -1.24
CA ILE A 18 -11.72 -4.87 -0.49
C ILE A 18 -11.01 -5.93 -1.34
N GLU A 19 -9.68 -5.84 -1.35
CA GLU A 19 -8.80 -6.90 -1.82
C GLU A 19 -8.08 -7.50 -0.59
N ALA A 20 -8.20 -8.80 -0.39
CA ALA A 20 -7.52 -9.51 0.70
C ALA A 20 -6.28 -10.21 0.16
N ARG A 21 -5.16 -10.09 0.87
CA ARG A 21 -3.92 -10.79 0.57
C ARG A 21 -3.51 -11.66 1.73
N ILE A 22 -3.18 -12.91 1.45
CA ILE A 22 -2.66 -13.89 2.40
C ILE A 22 -1.28 -14.31 1.93
N ALA A 23 -0.27 -14.15 2.77
CA ALA A 23 1.07 -14.67 2.51
C ALA A 23 1.47 -15.61 3.65
N LYS A 24 1.86 -16.84 3.31
CA LYS A 24 2.30 -17.85 4.26
C LYS A 24 3.75 -18.24 3.96
N TRP A 25 4.57 -18.29 5.01
CA TRP A 25 5.96 -18.74 4.98
C TRP A 25 6.81 -17.97 3.94
N SER A 26 6.56 -16.65 3.84
CA SER A 26 7.19 -15.81 2.84
C SER A 26 8.58 -15.37 3.28
N HIS A 27 9.56 -15.47 2.37
CA HIS A 27 10.88 -14.85 2.48
C HIS A 27 11.02 -13.62 1.58
N VAL A 28 9.92 -13.22 0.92
CA VAL A 28 9.98 -12.18 -0.10
C VAL A 28 10.20 -10.83 0.55
N CYS A 29 11.22 -10.12 0.05
CA CYS A 29 11.49 -8.74 0.42
C CYS A 29 10.89 -7.79 -0.62
N TYR A 30 10.23 -6.76 -0.11
CA TYR A 30 9.62 -5.71 -0.91
C TYR A 30 10.57 -4.53 -1.04
N GLN A 31 10.72 -4.01 -2.24
CA GLN A 31 11.25 -2.67 -2.41
C GLN A 31 10.27 -1.64 -1.82
N ARG A 32 10.78 -0.48 -1.44
CA ARG A 32 9.92 0.62 -1.01
C ARG A 32 8.96 0.98 -2.14
N HIS A 33 7.69 1.03 -1.81
CA HIS A 33 6.59 1.31 -2.73
C HIS A 33 5.45 2.02 -1.99
N SER A 34 4.48 2.48 -2.74
CA SER A 34 3.20 2.95 -2.21
C SER A 34 2.05 2.27 -2.95
N HIS A 35 0.85 2.46 -2.46
CA HIS A 35 -0.37 2.05 -3.12
C HIS A 35 -1.47 3.08 -2.87
N ASP A 36 -2.52 3.06 -3.70
CA ASP A 36 -3.58 4.06 -3.64
C ASP A 36 -4.66 3.68 -2.62
N GLU A 37 -4.69 2.42 -2.23
CA GLU A 37 -5.63 1.88 -1.27
C GLU A 37 -5.18 2.16 0.17
N PHE A 38 -6.12 2.30 1.09
CA PHE A 38 -5.85 2.06 2.50
C PHE A 38 -5.51 0.59 2.70
N SER A 39 -4.50 0.29 3.50
CA SER A 39 -4.30 -1.09 3.89
C SER A 39 -4.04 -1.25 5.37
N PHE A 40 -4.55 -2.34 5.89
CA PHE A 40 -4.29 -2.79 7.25
C PHE A 40 -4.30 -4.31 7.31
N GLY A 41 -3.54 -4.87 8.24
CA GLY A 41 -3.41 -6.32 8.31
C GLY A 41 -2.62 -6.78 9.51
N ILE A 42 -2.65 -8.09 9.74
CA ILE A 42 -2.05 -8.73 10.90
C ILE A 42 -0.83 -9.58 10.52
N ILE A 43 0.17 -9.58 11.39
CA ILE A 43 1.28 -10.53 11.30
C ILE A 43 0.87 -11.83 11.99
N ASP A 44 0.76 -12.90 11.23
CA ASP A 44 0.35 -14.22 11.74
C ASP A 44 1.51 -14.98 12.40
N SER A 45 2.72 -14.84 11.83
CA SER A 45 3.94 -15.46 12.36
C SER A 45 5.21 -14.77 11.89
N GLY A 46 6.29 -14.97 12.62
CA GLY A 46 7.58 -14.35 12.33
C GLY A 46 7.65 -12.91 12.82
N MET A 47 8.72 -12.23 12.41
CA MET A 47 8.99 -10.82 12.70
C MET A 47 9.38 -10.11 11.41
N ALA A 48 8.96 -8.85 11.27
CA ALA A 48 9.29 -8.04 10.12
C ALA A 48 9.79 -6.65 10.54
N ARG A 49 10.67 -6.09 9.72
CA ARG A 49 11.00 -4.68 9.74
C ARG A 49 10.00 -3.95 8.87
N TYR A 50 9.29 -3.02 9.47
CA TYR A 50 8.34 -2.14 8.83
C TYR A 50 8.91 -0.72 8.76
N ASP A 51 9.23 -0.29 7.55
CA ASP A 51 9.68 1.07 7.26
C ASP A 51 8.48 1.84 6.69
N ASN A 52 8.06 2.94 7.35
CA ASN A 52 7.02 3.85 6.87
C ASN A 52 7.57 5.28 6.84
N HIS A 53 7.80 5.83 5.66
CA HIS A 53 8.53 7.07 5.42
C HIS A 53 9.91 7.06 6.08
N VAL A 54 10.09 7.84 7.15
CA VAL A 54 11.33 7.92 7.94
C VAL A 54 11.28 7.09 9.20
N ARG A 55 10.11 6.54 9.54
CA ARG A 55 9.92 5.74 10.74
C ARG A 55 10.26 4.28 10.44
N GLN A 56 10.88 3.63 11.42
CA GLN A 56 11.26 2.23 11.33
C GLN A 56 10.73 1.51 12.55
N HIS A 57 10.04 0.41 12.32
CA HIS A 57 9.41 -0.39 13.35
C HIS A 57 9.83 -1.84 13.21
N GLN A 58 9.86 -2.54 14.34
CA GLN A 58 9.90 -3.97 14.38
C GLN A 58 8.54 -4.47 14.80
N ILE A 59 7.91 -5.25 13.95
CA ILE A 59 6.57 -5.80 14.13
C ILE A 59 6.64 -7.32 14.16
N GLY A 60 5.70 -7.93 14.86
CA GLY A 60 5.66 -9.38 15.04
C GLY A 60 4.24 -9.92 15.16
N ARG A 61 4.14 -11.17 15.54
CA ARG A 61 2.87 -11.88 15.64
C ARG A 61 1.84 -11.11 16.48
N GLY A 62 0.65 -10.89 15.89
CA GLY A 62 -0.47 -10.20 16.53
C GLY A 62 -0.46 -8.68 16.33
N ASP A 63 0.64 -8.10 15.83
CA ASP A 63 0.66 -6.67 15.50
C ASP A 63 -0.24 -6.42 14.27
N VAL A 64 -1.14 -5.44 14.38
CA VAL A 64 -1.99 -4.98 13.28
C VAL A 64 -1.35 -3.75 12.66
N VAL A 65 -0.88 -3.87 11.44
CA VAL A 65 -0.21 -2.82 10.66
C VAL A 65 -1.23 -1.98 9.92
N THR A 66 -1.00 -0.68 9.83
CA THR A 66 -1.82 0.27 9.07
C THR A 66 -0.95 1.08 8.11
N ILE A 67 -1.42 1.27 6.89
CA ILE A 67 -0.72 1.99 5.83
C ILE A 67 -1.73 2.91 5.12
N ASN A 68 -1.42 4.18 5.07
CA ASN A 68 -2.27 5.15 4.38
C ASN A 68 -2.01 5.15 2.86
N PRO A 69 -2.98 5.58 2.05
CA PRO A 69 -2.76 5.85 0.64
C PRO A 69 -1.53 6.73 0.42
N ALA A 70 -0.74 6.40 -0.58
CA ALA A 70 0.49 7.08 -0.96
C ALA A 70 1.62 7.09 0.11
N ASP A 71 1.50 6.36 1.23
CA ASP A 71 2.58 6.21 2.18
C ASP A 71 3.68 5.30 1.61
N MET A 72 4.91 5.87 1.53
CA MET A 72 6.09 5.13 1.08
C MET A 72 6.56 4.18 2.16
N HIS A 73 6.39 2.90 1.93
CA HIS A 73 6.67 1.87 2.92
C HIS A 73 7.38 0.64 2.33
N SER A 74 7.92 -0.18 3.21
CA SER A 74 8.31 -1.56 2.94
C SER A 74 8.15 -2.38 4.21
N CYS A 75 7.73 -3.63 4.06
CA CYS A 75 7.57 -4.56 5.15
C CYS A 75 8.29 -5.85 4.80
N ASN A 76 9.40 -6.13 5.49
CA ASN A 76 10.30 -7.21 5.11
C ASN A 76 10.61 -8.11 6.30
N PRO A 77 10.70 -9.44 6.12
CA PRO A 77 11.05 -10.34 7.20
C PRO A 77 12.40 -9.94 7.83
N HIS A 78 12.44 -9.90 9.16
CA HIS A 78 13.66 -9.54 9.87
C HIS A 78 14.67 -10.68 9.83
N GLN A 79 14.18 -11.91 10.06
CA GLN A 79 14.94 -13.15 9.96
C GLN A 79 13.99 -14.29 9.56
N GLY A 80 14.42 -15.13 8.61
CA GLY A 80 13.66 -16.30 8.20
C GLY A 80 12.35 -15.99 7.48
N GLU A 81 11.33 -16.72 7.83
CA GLU A 81 10.00 -16.69 7.22
C GLU A 81 9.02 -15.88 8.06
N TRP A 82 8.04 -15.29 7.39
CA TRP A 82 6.91 -14.65 8.03
C TRP A 82 5.61 -14.95 7.31
N SER A 83 4.51 -14.83 8.04
CA SER A 83 3.17 -14.94 7.47
C SER A 83 2.33 -13.76 7.89
N TYR A 84 1.48 -13.29 6.99
CA TYR A 84 0.62 -12.14 7.25
C TYR A 84 -0.64 -12.18 6.39
N ARG A 85 -1.65 -11.46 6.84
CA ARG A 85 -2.87 -11.15 6.09
C ARG A 85 -3.06 -9.65 6.01
N MET A 86 -3.35 -9.13 4.82
CA MET A 86 -3.57 -7.72 4.57
C MET A 86 -4.88 -7.51 3.82
N LEU A 87 -5.60 -6.46 4.19
CA LEU A 87 -6.75 -5.94 3.46
C LEU A 87 -6.36 -4.62 2.80
N PHE A 88 -6.66 -4.50 1.52
CA PHE A 88 -6.50 -3.27 0.73
C PHE A 88 -7.90 -2.76 0.43
N VAL A 89 -8.20 -1.56 0.88
CA VAL A 89 -9.53 -0.98 0.87
C VAL A 89 -9.55 0.23 -0.07
N ASP A 90 -10.54 0.26 -0.96
CA ASP A 90 -10.76 1.39 -1.87
C ASP A 90 -10.83 2.71 -1.08
N THR A 91 -10.07 3.71 -1.53
CA THR A 91 -9.91 4.98 -0.81
C THR A 91 -11.19 5.81 -0.77
N LEU A 92 -11.98 5.81 -1.85
CA LEU A 92 -13.24 6.55 -1.89
C LEU A 92 -14.26 5.91 -0.94
N TRP A 93 -14.39 4.60 -1.00
CA TRP A 93 -15.29 3.86 -0.12
C TRP A 93 -14.87 3.98 1.35
N MET A 94 -13.56 3.89 1.66
CA MET A 94 -13.06 4.14 3.01
C MET A 94 -13.40 5.55 3.49
N GLY A 95 -13.25 6.57 2.65
CA GLY A 95 -13.60 7.95 2.97
C GLY A 95 -15.09 8.11 3.31
N GLN A 96 -15.99 7.43 2.57
CA GLN A 96 -17.43 7.42 2.87
C GLN A 96 -17.73 6.81 4.25
N MET A 97 -17.16 5.64 4.54
CA MET A 97 -17.33 4.99 5.84
C MET A 97 -16.78 5.87 6.99
N GLN A 98 -15.62 6.49 6.80
CA GLN A 98 -15.05 7.40 7.79
C GLN A 98 -15.96 8.61 8.06
N GLN A 99 -16.62 9.17 7.03
CA GLN A 99 -17.56 10.26 7.20
C GLN A 99 -18.75 9.84 8.06
N GLU A 100 -19.29 8.65 7.82
CA GLU A 100 -20.41 8.11 8.59
C GLU A 100 -20.01 7.87 10.06
N VAL A 101 -18.88 7.18 10.28
CA VAL A 101 -18.39 6.85 11.63
C VAL A 101 -18.00 8.09 12.43
N LEU A 102 -17.30 9.04 11.81
CA LEU A 102 -16.76 10.21 12.49
C LEU A 102 -17.73 11.41 12.50
N GLY A 103 -18.88 11.32 11.82
CA GLY A 103 -19.87 12.39 11.75
C GLY A 103 -19.35 13.67 11.08
N ARG A 104 -18.34 13.57 10.21
CA ARG A 104 -17.68 14.71 9.56
C ARG A 104 -18.06 14.78 8.09
N ARG A 105 -18.33 15.99 7.58
CA ARG A 105 -18.80 16.23 6.20
C ARG A 105 -17.68 16.56 5.21
N GLN A 106 -16.44 16.21 5.48
CA GLN A 106 -15.36 16.44 4.52
C GLN A 106 -15.31 15.31 3.48
N MET A 107 -15.07 15.69 2.21
CA MET A 107 -14.95 14.75 1.09
C MET A 107 -13.64 13.93 1.10
N ASP A 108 -12.65 14.37 1.88
CA ASP A 108 -11.36 13.70 1.99
C ASP A 108 -11.36 12.62 3.07
N TYR A 109 -10.49 11.66 2.90
CA TYR A 109 -10.26 10.62 3.88
C TYR A 109 -9.41 11.09 5.06
N TYR A 110 -9.53 10.40 6.18
CA TYR A 110 -8.67 10.59 7.35
C TYR A 110 -7.57 9.53 7.38
N ALA A 111 -6.32 9.99 7.51
CA ALA A 111 -5.18 9.09 7.65
C ALA A 111 -5.24 8.32 8.99
N PHE A 112 -4.77 7.08 8.99
CA PHE A 112 -4.48 6.36 10.22
C PHE A 112 -3.45 7.13 11.04
N ILE A 113 -3.66 7.19 12.35
CA ILE A 113 -2.78 7.94 13.27
C ILE A 113 -1.54 7.11 13.60
N ALA A 114 -1.72 5.81 13.86
CA ALA A 114 -0.66 4.88 14.18
C ALA A 114 -0.18 4.12 12.94
N ASP A 115 1.09 3.71 12.90
CA ASP A 115 1.62 2.82 11.87
C ASP A 115 1.26 1.36 12.15
N PHE A 116 1.04 1.01 13.41
CA PHE A 116 0.61 -0.32 13.84
C PHE A 116 0.02 -0.26 15.26
N GLU A 117 -0.75 -1.29 15.60
CA GLU A 117 -1.35 -1.50 16.92
C GLU A 117 -0.96 -2.87 17.48
N ARG A 118 -0.60 -2.90 18.77
CA ARG A 118 -0.21 -4.11 19.53
C ARG A 118 -1.27 -4.65 20.46
N ARG A 119 -2.40 -4.02 20.50
CA ARG A 119 -3.49 -4.38 21.40
C ARG A 119 -4.17 -5.65 20.94
N THR A 120 -4.34 -6.60 21.85
CA THR A 120 -4.99 -7.89 21.58
C THR A 120 -6.41 -7.74 21.04
N ASP A 121 -7.14 -6.71 21.48
CA ASP A 121 -8.50 -6.45 21.01
C ASP A 121 -8.54 -6.03 19.53
N PHE A 122 -7.52 -5.35 19.00
CA PHE A 122 -7.39 -5.08 17.57
C PHE A 122 -7.14 -6.35 16.76
N SER A 123 -6.26 -7.22 17.24
CA SER A 123 -5.99 -8.48 16.55
C SER A 123 -7.22 -9.38 16.53
N VAL A 124 -7.97 -9.47 17.62
CA VAL A 124 -9.23 -10.24 17.69
C VAL A 124 -10.28 -9.67 16.73
N GLN A 125 -10.43 -8.35 16.70
CA GLN A 125 -11.39 -7.71 15.80
C GLN A 125 -11.01 -7.86 14.32
N PHE A 126 -9.71 -7.77 13.99
CA PHE A 126 -9.22 -8.06 12.64
C PHE A 126 -9.53 -9.51 12.25
N GLU A 127 -9.31 -10.48 13.15
CA GLU A 127 -9.62 -11.90 12.91
C GLU A 127 -11.12 -12.11 12.60
N GLN A 128 -12.00 -11.47 13.36
CA GLN A 128 -13.43 -11.55 13.15
C GLN A 128 -13.85 -10.95 11.79
N LEU A 129 -13.32 -9.76 11.47
CA LEU A 129 -13.56 -9.11 10.18
C LEU A 129 -13.05 -9.99 9.02
N PHE A 130 -11.82 -10.47 9.13
CA PHE A 130 -11.22 -11.30 8.09
C PHE A 130 -12.00 -12.60 7.87
N ALA A 131 -12.44 -13.25 8.95
CA ALA A 131 -13.27 -14.46 8.88
C ALA A 131 -14.62 -14.19 8.20
N ALA A 132 -15.31 -13.10 8.55
CA ALA A 132 -16.57 -12.69 7.92
C ALA A 132 -16.41 -12.42 6.42
N LEU A 133 -15.33 -11.75 6.03
CA LEU A 133 -15.00 -11.50 4.62
C LEU A 133 -14.76 -12.78 3.82
N MET A 134 -14.15 -13.79 4.45
CA MET A 134 -13.82 -15.05 3.79
C MET A 134 -15.01 -16.03 3.72
N GLN A 135 -16.03 -15.87 4.57
CA GLN A 135 -17.19 -16.76 4.62
C GLN A 135 -18.27 -16.46 3.57
N GLU A 136 -18.16 -15.34 2.83
CA GLU A 136 -18.99 -14.92 1.67
C GLU A 136 -20.52 -14.98 1.85
N GLN A 137 -21.03 -15.44 2.98
CA GLN A 137 -22.47 -15.71 3.20
C GLN A 137 -23.17 -14.65 4.03
N ASP A 138 -22.42 -13.77 4.72
CA ASP A 138 -22.99 -12.77 5.62
C ASP A 138 -22.44 -11.37 5.35
N ALA A 139 -23.00 -10.72 4.35
CA ALA A 139 -22.65 -9.35 4.00
C ALA A 139 -22.94 -8.36 5.14
N LEU A 140 -24.00 -8.58 5.92
CA LEU A 140 -24.34 -7.69 7.04
C LEU A 140 -23.26 -7.75 8.14
N SER A 141 -22.82 -8.96 8.49
CA SER A 141 -21.76 -9.15 9.49
C SER A 141 -20.45 -8.52 9.01
N ALA A 142 -20.06 -8.75 7.76
CA ALA A 142 -18.84 -8.17 7.19
C ALA A 142 -18.86 -6.63 7.21
N HIS A 143 -19.98 -6.00 6.83
CA HIS A 143 -20.17 -4.56 6.91
C HIS A 143 -20.11 -4.05 8.36
N THR A 144 -20.84 -4.67 9.26
CA THR A 144 -20.86 -4.28 10.68
C THR A 144 -19.45 -4.31 11.28
N LEU A 145 -18.74 -5.42 11.11
CA LEU A 145 -17.39 -5.58 11.63
C LEU A 145 -16.40 -4.59 10.99
N MET A 146 -16.58 -4.22 9.72
CA MET A 146 -15.75 -3.22 9.07
C MET A 146 -15.99 -1.83 9.68
N TYR A 147 -17.24 -1.43 9.91
CA TYR A 147 -17.56 -0.16 10.59
C TYR A 147 -16.99 -0.11 12.00
N GLU A 148 -17.17 -1.17 12.79
CA GLU A 148 -16.62 -1.25 14.16
C GLU A 148 -15.10 -1.17 14.17
N PHE A 149 -14.45 -1.82 13.20
CA PHE A 149 -12.98 -1.77 13.06
C PHE A 149 -12.51 -0.35 12.73
N ILE A 150 -13.17 0.34 11.78
CA ILE A 150 -12.86 1.74 11.43
C ILE A 150 -13.09 2.66 12.63
N GLU A 151 -14.24 2.56 13.30
CA GLU A 151 -14.53 3.38 14.49
C GLU A 151 -13.39 3.25 15.50
N ARG A 152 -12.94 2.04 15.75
CA ARG A 152 -11.89 1.77 16.72
C ARG A 152 -10.52 2.31 16.31
N LEU A 153 -10.18 2.28 15.03
CA LEU A 153 -8.93 2.85 14.50
C LEU A 153 -8.83 4.36 14.72
N TYR A 154 -9.96 5.06 14.78
CA TYR A 154 -10.02 6.51 14.91
C TYR A 154 -10.47 6.97 16.32
N THR A 155 -10.86 6.06 17.20
CA THR A 155 -11.17 6.40 18.59
C THR A 155 -9.88 6.41 19.41
N PRO A 156 -9.48 7.55 19.99
CA PRO A 156 -8.27 7.62 20.81
C PRO A 156 -8.40 6.68 22.00
N SER A 157 -7.53 5.71 22.09
CA SER A 157 -7.34 4.96 23.34
C SER A 157 -6.77 5.90 24.38
N ALA A 158 -7.33 5.90 25.60
CA ALA A 158 -6.88 6.69 26.74
C ALA A 158 -5.44 6.39 27.21
N ARG A 159 -4.64 5.66 26.44
CA ARG A 159 -3.26 5.25 26.74
C ARG A 159 -2.31 5.35 25.54
N VAL A 160 -2.40 6.38 24.74
CA VAL A 160 -1.28 6.73 23.85
C VAL A 160 -0.39 7.72 24.62
N THR A 161 0.41 7.21 25.54
CA THR A 161 1.47 7.94 26.24
C THR A 161 2.82 7.72 25.59
N ASP A 162 2.89 7.43 24.29
CA ASP A 162 4.16 7.46 23.60
C ASP A 162 4.05 8.35 22.35
N GLY A 163 4.87 9.40 22.37
CA GLY A 163 5.01 10.56 21.51
C GLY A 163 4.76 10.50 19.99
N SER A 164 3.88 9.66 19.52
CA SER A 164 3.51 9.52 18.11
C SER A 164 2.26 10.33 17.69
N LEU A 165 1.77 11.25 18.52
CA LEU A 165 0.70 12.18 18.17
C LEU A 165 1.18 13.36 17.32
N LEU A 166 2.11 13.12 16.45
CA LEU A 166 2.39 14.04 15.36
C LEU A 166 2.02 13.30 14.06
N ALA A 167 0.75 13.40 13.67
CA ALA A 167 0.50 13.70 12.29
C ALA A 167 1.40 14.90 12.01
N THR A 168 2.63 14.62 11.63
CA THR A 168 3.58 15.62 11.16
C THR A 168 2.80 16.33 10.07
N GLN A 169 2.41 17.59 10.31
CA GLN A 169 1.95 18.46 9.24
C GLN A 169 3.03 18.33 8.19
N ARG A 170 2.78 17.48 7.17
CA ARG A 170 3.71 17.34 6.06
C ARG A 170 3.85 18.73 5.53
N LYS A 171 5.03 19.34 5.69
CA LYS A 171 5.30 20.62 5.06
C LYS A 171 4.91 20.46 3.61
N ARG A 172 4.04 21.33 3.12
CA ARG A 172 3.63 21.32 1.70
C ARG A 172 4.89 21.24 0.84
N ALA A 173 4.92 20.31 -0.10
CA ALA A 173 6.04 20.21 -1.01
C ALA A 173 6.18 21.52 -1.79
N PRO A 174 7.40 22.01 -1.99
CA PRO A 174 7.65 23.18 -2.84
C PRO A 174 7.02 23.01 -4.22
N ASP A 175 6.55 24.09 -4.82
CA ASP A 175 5.81 24.07 -6.10
C ASP A 175 6.63 23.45 -7.24
N TYR A 176 7.95 23.62 -7.26
CA TYR A 176 8.81 22.97 -8.25
C TYR A 176 8.81 21.44 -8.14
N LEU A 177 8.69 20.89 -6.92
CA LEU A 177 8.56 19.44 -6.72
C LEU A 177 7.19 18.93 -7.15
N LEU A 178 6.14 19.72 -6.94
CA LEU A 178 4.79 19.37 -7.42
C LEU A 178 4.77 19.33 -8.95
N ARG A 179 5.36 20.34 -9.63
CA ARG A 179 5.51 20.34 -11.08
C ARG A 179 6.32 19.15 -11.59
N ALA A 180 7.46 18.83 -10.93
CA ALA A 180 8.24 17.65 -11.31
C ALA A 180 7.42 16.36 -11.18
N ARG A 181 6.62 16.22 -10.15
CA ARG A 181 5.72 15.08 -9.95
C ARG A 181 4.63 15.02 -11.02
N GLU A 182 3.96 16.13 -11.31
CA GLU A 182 2.94 16.23 -12.36
C GLU A 182 3.53 15.81 -13.71
N ARG A 183 4.71 16.33 -14.05
CA ARG A 183 5.41 15.97 -15.29
C ARG A 183 5.68 14.45 -15.40
N LEU A 184 6.06 13.79 -14.31
CA LEU A 184 6.23 12.34 -14.27
C LEU A 184 4.91 11.57 -14.47
N PHE A 185 3.78 12.13 -14.01
CA PHE A 185 2.46 11.56 -14.24
C PHE A 185 1.98 11.71 -15.67
N ASP A 186 2.13 12.91 -16.24
CA ASP A 186 1.66 13.22 -17.60
C ASP A 186 2.38 12.37 -18.65
N GLU A 187 3.63 12.02 -18.40
CA GLU A 187 4.45 11.21 -19.30
C GLU A 187 4.82 9.85 -18.66
N ILE A 188 3.86 9.20 -18.03
CA ILE A 188 4.08 7.94 -17.33
C ILE A 188 4.60 6.83 -18.27
N ASP A 189 4.25 6.87 -19.53
CA ASP A 189 4.67 5.94 -20.59
C ASP A 189 6.02 6.31 -21.23
N GLN A 190 6.58 7.48 -20.93
CA GLN A 190 7.79 7.99 -21.57
C GLN A 190 9.02 7.86 -20.67
N SER A 191 10.19 7.89 -21.31
CA SER A 191 11.47 7.95 -20.60
C SER A 191 11.88 9.41 -20.40
N ILE A 192 11.69 9.92 -19.19
CA ILE A 192 12.09 11.27 -18.82
C ILE A 192 13.51 11.23 -18.25
N GLY A 193 14.43 11.96 -18.88
CA GLY A 193 15.78 12.14 -18.37
C GLY A 193 15.81 13.02 -17.12
N LEU A 194 16.64 12.66 -16.15
CA LEU A 194 16.76 13.42 -14.90
C LEU A 194 17.18 14.88 -15.14
N ASP A 195 18.13 15.10 -16.07
CA ASP A 195 18.61 16.44 -16.40
C ASP A 195 17.51 17.30 -17.03
N ALA A 196 16.69 16.72 -17.91
CA ALA A 196 15.56 17.39 -18.52
C ALA A 196 14.53 17.81 -17.46
N LEU A 197 14.16 16.88 -16.57
CA LEU A 197 13.23 17.15 -15.49
C LEU A 197 13.75 18.21 -14.52
N ALA A 198 15.02 18.17 -14.16
CA ALA A 198 15.64 19.14 -13.26
C ALA A 198 15.71 20.55 -13.90
N ASN A 199 16.10 20.63 -15.18
CA ASN A 199 16.14 21.89 -15.92
C ASN A 199 14.76 22.52 -16.05
N GLU A 200 13.72 21.73 -16.33
CA GLU A 200 12.34 22.20 -16.46
C GLU A 200 11.82 22.86 -15.17
N VAL A 201 12.20 22.32 -14.02
CA VAL A 201 11.78 22.87 -12.71
C VAL A 201 12.79 23.84 -12.10
N GLY A 202 13.89 24.15 -12.80
CA GLY A 202 14.86 25.18 -12.43
C GLY A 202 15.79 24.83 -11.28
N VAL A 203 16.17 23.56 -11.12
CA VAL A 203 17.09 23.10 -10.06
C VAL A 203 18.16 22.16 -10.63
N SER A 204 19.24 21.93 -9.85
CA SER A 204 20.22 20.93 -10.25
C SER A 204 19.67 19.50 -10.08
N PRO A 205 20.13 18.52 -10.89
CA PRO A 205 19.72 17.11 -10.79
C PRO A 205 19.92 16.53 -9.39
N TYR A 206 21.05 16.84 -8.76
CA TYR A 206 21.33 16.39 -7.40
C TYR A 206 20.36 16.97 -6.36
N HIS A 207 20.06 18.28 -6.48
CA HIS A 207 19.09 18.93 -5.62
C HIS A 207 17.70 18.31 -5.79
N LEU A 208 17.29 18.08 -7.04
CA LEU A 208 16.00 17.43 -7.33
C LEU A 208 15.90 16.03 -6.69
N ILE A 209 16.90 15.16 -6.89
CA ILE A 209 16.89 13.81 -6.30
C ILE A 209 16.73 13.90 -4.77
N ARG A 210 17.55 14.73 -4.13
CA ARG A 210 17.58 14.83 -2.66
C ARG A 210 16.26 15.32 -2.09
N THR A 211 15.74 16.42 -2.65
CA THR A 211 14.51 17.04 -2.14
C THR A 211 13.29 16.21 -2.51
N PHE A 212 13.23 15.67 -3.73
CA PHE A 212 12.14 14.78 -4.14
C PHE A 212 12.05 13.55 -3.22
N LYS A 213 13.19 12.92 -2.90
CA LYS A 213 13.26 11.80 -1.96
C LYS A 213 12.84 12.21 -0.54
N GLN A 214 13.19 13.42 -0.12
CA GLN A 214 12.81 13.94 1.21
C GLN A 214 11.29 14.11 1.33
N TYR A 215 10.62 14.61 0.28
CA TYR A 215 9.19 14.91 0.31
C TYR A 215 8.32 13.72 -0.09
N PHE A 216 8.72 12.95 -1.10
CA PHE A 216 7.92 11.85 -1.65
C PHE A 216 8.46 10.46 -1.28
N GLY A 217 9.55 10.35 -0.54
CA GLY A 217 10.10 9.08 -0.05
C GLY A 217 10.91 8.28 -1.07
N LEU A 218 10.84 8.62 -2.37
CA LEU A 218 11.54 7.97 -3.47
C LEU A 218 12.29 9.01 -4.31
N SER A 219 13.32 8.56 -5.06
CA SER A 219 13.88 9.38 -6.14
C SER A 219 12.87 9.54 -7.28
N PRO A 220 13.00 10.56 -8.16
CA PRO A 220 12.08 10.75 -9.29
C PRO A 220 11.86 9.49 -10.13
N HIS A 221 12.92 8.81 -10.52
CA HIS A 221 12.83 7.56 -11.29
C HIS A 221 12.12 6.44 -10.50
N ALA A 222 12.46 6.24 -9.23
CA ALA A 222 11.82 5.20 -8.42
C ALA A 222 10.33 5.49 -8.20
N TYR A 223 9.95 6.77 -8.11
CA TYR A 223 8.58 7.23 -8.02
C TYR A 223 7.81 6.94 -9.32
N LEU A 224 8.38 7.29 -10.48
CA LEU A 224 7.79 6.96 -11.79
C LEU A 224 7.56 5.44 -11.92
N MET A 225 8.55 4.64 -11.53
CA MET A 225 8.43 3.18 -11.56
C MET A 225 7.34 2.65 -10.63
N ASP A 226 7.14 3.28 -9.47
CA ASP A 226 6.07 2.93 -8.53
C ASP A 226 4.69 3.22 -9.14
N GLU A 227 4.52 4.40 -9.73
CA GLU A 227 3.26 4.80 -10.40
C GLU A 227 2.94 3.89 -11.61
N ARG A 228 3.95 3.53 -12.41
CA ARG A 228 3.79 2.53 -13.48
C ARG A 228 3.27 1.21 -12.96
N ILE A 229 3.78 0.73 -11.84
CA ILE A 229 3.31 -0.54 -11.25
C ILE A 229 1.89 -0.44 -10.71
N LYS A 230 1.51 0.69 -10.10
CA LYS A 230 0.12 0.94 -9.69
C LYS A 230 -0.82 0.90 -10.91
N ARG A 231 -0.47 1.60 -11.98
CA ARG A 231 -1.26 1.59 -13.21
C ARG A 231 -1.30 0.20 -13.85
N ALA A 232 -0.18 -0.55 -13.80
CA ALA A 232 -0.15 -1.93 -14.28
C ALA A 232 -1.11 -2.84 -13.52
N LYS A 233 -1.24 -2.69 -12.20
CA LYS A 233 -2.24 -3.44 -11.40
C LYS A 233 -3.65 -3.22 -11.95
N GLN A 234 -4.00 -1.97 -12.28
CA GLN A 234 -5.32 -1.64 -12.81
C GLN A 234 -5.56 -2.27 -14.18
N LEU A 235 -4.61 -2.12 -15.11
CA LEU A 235 -4.73 -2.70 -16.46
C LEU A 235 -4.84 -4.23 -16.42
N LEU A 236 -4.01 -4.89 -15.61
CA LEU A 236 -4.06 -6.35 -15.44
C LEU A 236 -5.38 -6.83 -14.83
N LYS A 237 -5.97 -6.07 -13.89
CA LYS A 237 -7.31 -6.35 -13.34
C LYS A 237 -8.41 -6.23 -14.40
N GLN A 238 -8.24 -5.35 -15.37
CA GLN A 238 -9.15 -5.14 -16.50
C GLN A 238 -9.00 -6.20 -17.60
N GLY A 239 -8.01 -7.08 -17.48
CA GLY A 239 -7.78 -8.17 -18.44
C GLY A 239 -6.77 -7.83 -19.55
N GLU A 240 -6.14 -6.66 -19.50
CA GLU A 240 -5.10 -6.28 -20.48
C GLU A 240 -3.96 -7.28 -20.48
N THR A 241 -3.40 -7.55 -21.67
CA THR A 241 -2.29 -8.48 -21.77
C THR A 241 -1.03 -7.96 -21.09
N ILE A 242 -0.15 -8.87 -20.65
CA ILE A 242 1.13 -8.48 -20.01
C ILE A 242 2.00 -7.69 -20.99
N VAL A 243 1.94 -8.01 -22.28
CA VAL A 243 2.70 -7.33 -23.33
C VAL A 243 2.17 -5.91 -23.51
N ASP A 244 0.86 -5.77 -23.71
CA ASP A 244 0.23 -4.45 -23.92
C ASP A 244 0.38 -3.55 -22.69
N THR A 245 0.22 -4.11 -21.48
CA THR A 245 0.48 -3.41 -20.23
C THR A 245 1.92 -2.90 -20.15
N SER A 246 2.90 -3.73 -20.53
CA SER A 246 4.32 -3.35 -20.53
C SER A 246 4.60 -2.20 -21.49
N LEU A 247 4.05 -2.29 -22.71
CA LEU A 247 4.21 -1.26 -23.75
C LEU A 247 3.52 0.06 -23.37
N ALA A 248 2.25 -0.02 -22.94
CA ALA A 248 1.45 1.15 -22.56
C ALA A 248 2.04 1.94 -21.39
N LEU A 249 2.93 1.34 -20.60
CA LEU A 249 3.55 1.98 -19.44
C LEU A 249 5.04 2.31 -19.65
N GLY A 250 5.53 2.24 -20.89
CA GLY A 250 6.88 2.67 -21.25
C GLY A 250 8.00 1.84 -20.60
N PHE A 251 7.79 0.54 -20.37
CA PHE A 251 8.88 -0.35 -20.00
C PHE A 251 9.71 -0.70 -21.23
N ALA A 252 11.03 -0.76 -21.05
CA ALA A 252 11.95 -1.08 -22.14
C ALA A 252 11.66 -2.44 -22.79
N ASP A 253 11.25 -3.41 -21.98
CA ASP A 253 10.86 -4.76 -22.38
C ASP A 253 9.98 -5.43 -21.32
N GLN A 254 9.36 -6.54 -21.70
CA GLN A 254 8.51 -7.33 -20.81
C GLN A 254 9.29 -7.91 -19.61
N ALA A 255 10.57 -8.24 -19.77
CA ALA A 255 11.38 -8.79 -18.68
C ALA A 255 11.69 -7.71 -17.63
N HIS A 256 11.94 -6.45 -18.05
CA HIS A 256 12.07 -5.29 -17.17
C HIS A 256 10.78 -5.07 -16.40
N PHE A 257 9.63 -5.07 -17.10
CA PHE A 257 8.32 -4.97 -16.45
C PHE A 257 8.11 -6.06 -15.39
N GLN A 258 8.33 -7.33 -15.75
CA GLN A 258 8.13 -8.47 -14.83
C GLN A 258 9.02 -8.36 -13.57
N ARG A 259 10.30 -8.00 -13.73
CA ARG A 259 11.21 -7.79 -12.59
C ARG A 259 10.73 -6.64 -11.70
N SER A 260 10.37 -5.52 -12.30
CA SER A 260 9.90 -4.32 -11.59
C SER A 260 8.58 -4.56 -10.86
N PHE A 261 7.66 -5.29 -11.47
CA PHE A 261 6.39 -5.68 -10.87
C PHE A 261 6.62 -6.65 -9.70
N LYS A 262 7.39 -7.72 -9.92
CA LYS A 262 7.66 -8.72 -8.88
C LYS A 262 8.37 -8.13 -7.66
N SER A 263 9.29 -7.18 -7.85
CA SER A 263 10.03 -6.58 -6.74
C SER A 263 9.16 -5.71 -5.82
N ARG A 264 8.00 -5.22 -6.30
CA ARG A 264 7.07 -4.38 -5.53
C ARG A 264 5.84 -5.14 -5.06
N ILE A 265 5.34 -6.06 -5.89
CA ILE A 265 4.09 -6.80 -5.62
C ILE A 265 4.38 -8.20 -5.06
N ALA A 266 5.64 -8.69 -5.14
CA ALA A 266 6.07 -10.05 -4.77
C ALA A 266 5.39 -11.19 -5.57
N LEU A 267 4.64 -10.85 -6.61
CA LEU A 267 4.02 -11.77 -7.55
C LEU A 267 4.44 -11.41 -8.97
N THR A 268 4.46 -12.40 -9.85
CA THR A 268 4.59 -12.09 -11.28
C THR A 268 3.31 -11.45 -11.82
N PRO A 269 3.37 -10.62 -12.88
CA PRO A 269 2.17 -10.06 -13.51
C PRO A 269 1.14 -11.12 -13.86
N LYS A 270 1.58 -12.24 -14.45
CA LYS A 270 0.71 -13.38 -14.81
C LYS A 270 -0.01 -13.98 -13.59
N LYS A 271 0.74 -14.20 -12.50
CA LYS A 271 0.14 -14.73 -11.27
C LYS A 271 -0.81 -13.70 -10.63
N TYR A 272 -0.47 -12.41 -10.67
CA TYR A 272 -1.35 -11.36 -10.20
C TYR A 272 -2.65 -11.33 -11.02
N GLN A 273 -2.54 -11.29 -12.34
CA GLN A 273 -3.70 -11.25 -13.23
C GLN A 273 -4.63 -12.46 -13.03
N SER A 274 -4.09 -13.67 -12.83
CA SER A 274 -4.88 -14.89 -12.65
C SER A 274 -5.81 -14.91 -11.43
N PHE A 275 -5.73 -13.92 -10.53
CA PHE A 275 -6.68 -13.77 -9.44
C PHE A 275 -7.93 -12.94 -9.81
N PHE A 276 -7.93 -12.31 -11.00
CA PHE A 276 -9.00 -11.40 -11.43
C PHE A 276 -9.63 -11.79 -12.77
N THR A 277 -8.95 -12.63 -13.57
CA THR A 277 -9.47 -13.18 -14.82
C THR A 277 -9.89 -14.62 -14.59
N LEU A 278 -11.13 -14.92 -14.91
CA LEU A 278 -11.68 -16.29 -14.91
C LEU A 278 -11.11 -17.10 -16.08
#